data_5c9907daef23050f379afb53e3543843
#
_entry.id   5c9907daef23050f379afb53e3543843
#
_cell.length_a   1.000
_cell.length_b   1.000
_cell.length_c   1.000
_cell.angle_alpha   90.00
_cell.angle_beta   90.00
_cell.angle_gamma   90.00
#
_symmetry.space_group_name_H-M   'P 1'
#
loop_
_entity.id
_entity.type
_entity.pdbx_description
1 polymer ?
#
loop_
_entity_poly.entity_id
_entity_poly.type
_entity_poly.pdbx_seq_one_letter_code
_entity_poly.pdbx_strand_id
1 'polypeptide(L)'
;MLPLVLYNYARVLDLCGRYEEGAALAKEGQDACIQYGHYRFLPNCLEIEAECRHFMGDEETSKELYYQSYYLCKIIKYNVGLEVIKQEAKEYLNIQFED
;
A
#
# COMPACT_ATOMS: atom_id res chain seq x y z
N MET A 1 13.84 1.23 -12.15
CA MET A 1 13.67 -0.12 -11.56
C MET A 1 12.22 -0.59 -11.81
N LEU A 2 12.05 -1.86 -12.12
CA LEU A 2 10.74 -2.40 -12.47
C LEU A 2 9.81 -2.41 -11.23
N PRO A 3 8.50 -2.17 -11.43
CA PRO A 3 7.55 -2.09 -10.30
C PRO A 3 7.56 -3.30 -9.38
N LEU A 4 7.66 -4.51 -9.94
CA LEU A 4 7.66 -5.73 -9.12
C LEU A 4 8.89 -5.79 -8.20
N VAL A 5 10.05 -5.37 -8.69
CA VAL A 5 11.28 -5.33 -7.89
C VAL A 5 11.14 -4.32 -6.76
N LEU A 6 10.62 -3.13 -7.05
CA LEU A 6 10.38 -2.10 -6.04
C LEU A 6 9.38 -2.57 -4.99
N TYR A 7 8.30 -3.22 -5.42
CA TYR A 7 7.30 -3.79 -4.52
C TYR A 7 7.93 -4.81 -3.56
N ASN A 8 8.67 -5.77 -4.10
CA ASN A 8 9.28 -6.82 -3.28
C ASN A 8 10.30 -6.24 -2.30
N TYR A 9 11.10 -5.29 -2.73
CA TYR A 9 12.11 -4.67 -1.87
C TYR A 9 11.44 -3.87 -0.76
N ALA A 10 10.41 -3.08 -1.11
CA ALA A 10 9.66 -2.31 -0.12
C ALA A 10 9.02 -3.22 0.94
N ARG A 11 8.48 -4.37 0.52
CA ARG A 11 7.88 -5.33 1.45
C ARG A 11 8.93 -5.88 2.42
N VAL A 12 10.12 -6.22 1.92
CA VAL A 12 11.20 -6.72 2.78
C VAL A 12 11.57 -5.66 3.83
N LEU A 13 11.72 -4.40 3.41
CA LEU A 13 12.06 -3.32 4.33
C LEU A 13 10.96 -3.11 5.39
N ASP A 14 9.70 -3.18 4.99
CA ASP A 14 8.57 -3.10 5.91
C ASP A 14 8.63 -4.22 6.95
N LEU A 15 8.83 -5.46 6.51
CA LEU A 15 8.89 -6.62 7.39
C LEU A 15 10.10 -6.57 8.33
N CYS A 16 11.17 -5.91 7.91
CA CYS A 16 12.37 -5.72 8.73
C CYS A 16 12.26 -4.54 9.70
N GLY A 17 11.16 -3.83 9.69
CA GLY A 17 10.97 -2.66 10.55
C GLY A 17 11.66 -1.40 10.06
N ARG A 18 12.17 -1.40 8.82
CA ARG A 18 12.80 -0.23 8.21
C ARG A 18 11.75 0.59 7.46
N TYR A 19 10.85 1.18 8.23
CA TYR A 19 9.61 1.75 7.70
C TYR A 19 9.83 2.99 6.83
N GLU A 20 10.76 3.86 7.19
CA GLU A 20 11.05 5.05 6.41
C GLU A 20 11.55 4.70 5.02
N GLU A 21 12.50 3.76 4.95
CA GLU A 21 13.03 3.29 3.66
C GLU A 21 11.98 2.51 2.88
N GLY A 22 11.19 1.69 3.58
CA GLY A 22 10.09 0.94 2.96
C GLY A 22 9.05 1.85 2.34
N ALA A 23 8.67 2.91 3.07
CA ALA A 23 7.71 3.89 2.56
C ALA A 23 8.24 4.61 1.30
N ALA A 24 9.51 5.00 1.31
CA ALA A 24 10.13 5.67 0.17
C ALA A 24 10.15 4.77 -1.07
N LEU A 25 10.53 3.50 -0.90
CA LEU A 25 10.55 2.55 -2.02
C LEU A 25 9.15 2.19 -2.49
N ALA A 26 8.18 2.09 -1.58
CA ALA A 26 6.79 1.84 -1.96
C ALA A 26 6.23 3.01 -2.78
N LYS A 27 6.60 4.24 -2.43
CA LYS A 27 6.20 5.42 -3.20
C LYS A 27 6.83 5.38 -4.59
N GLU A 28 8.10 5.03 -4.68
CA GLU A 28 8.78 4.86 -5.96
C GLU A 28 8.12 3.77 -6.80
N GLY A 29 7.70 2.68 -6.15
CA GLY A 29 6.96 1.60 -6.81
C GLY A 29 5.61 2.07 -7.36
N GLN A 30 4.90 2.93 -6.63
CA GLN A 30 3.65 3.51 -7.11
C GLN A 30 3.88 4.31 -8.39
N ASP A 31 4.91 5.17 -8.38
CA ASP A 31 5.24 6.00 -9.54
C ASP A 31 5.62 5.14 -10.74
N ALA A 32 6.37 4.06 -10.51
CA ALA A 32 6.75 3.12 -11.57
C ALA A 32 5.52 2.39 -12.13
N CYS A 33 4.59 1.97 -11.26
CA CYS A 33 3.34 1.33 -11.70
C CYS A 33 2.55 2.24 -12.63
N ILE A 34 2.46 3.51 -12.29
CA ILE A 34 1.74 4.49 -13.10
C ILE A 34 2.47 4.71 -14.43
N GLN A 35 3.80 4.90 -14.37
CA GLN A 35 4.62 5.16 -15.55
C GLN A 35 4.53 4.03 -16.57
N TYR A 36 4.54 2.78 -16.12
CA TYR A 36 4.55 1.60 -17.01
C TYR A 36 3.18 0.98 -17.21
N GLY A 37 2.12 1.55 -16.62
CA GLY A 37 0.77 1.03 -16.74
C GLY A 37 0.53 -0.28 -16.01
N HIS A 38 1.33 -0.60 -15.00
CA HIS A 38 1.19 -1.82 -14.21
C HIS A 38 0.24 -1.61 -13.03
N TYR A 39 -1.00 -1.24 -13.32
CA TYR A 39 -1.97 -0.83 -12.29
C TYR A 39 -2.36 -1.95 -11.33
N ARG A 40 -2.12 -3.20 -11.70
CA ARG A 40 -2.42 -4.33 -10.83
C ARG A 40 -1.59 -4.33 -9.55
N PHE A 41 -0.34 -3.86 -9.63
CA PHE A 41 0.55 -3.81 -8.46
C PHE A 41 0.45 -2.50 -7.68
N LEU A 42 -0.24 -1.52 -8.24
CA LEU A 42 -0.36 -0.22 -7.59
C LEU A 42 -1.04 -0.31 -6.21
N PRO A 43 -2.14 -1.06 -6.03
CA PRO A 43 -2.75 -1.19 -4.70
C PRO A 43 -1.79 -1.79 -3.68
N ASN A 44 -0.95 -2.73 -4.09
CA ASN A 44 0.00 -3.38 -3.20
C ASN A 44 1.07 -2.39 -2.74
N CYS A 45 1.57 -1.53 -3.64
CA CYS A 45 2.54 -0.50 -3.27
C CYS A 45 1.92 0.55 -2.36
N LEU A 46 0.67 0.92 -2.60
CA LEU A 46 -0.06 1.83 -1.72
C LEU A 46 -0.24 1.22 -0.33
N GLU A 47 -0.57 -0.05 -0.25
CA GLU A 47 -0.76 -0.76 1.02
C GLU A 47 0.54 -0.82 1.83
N ILE A 48 1.67 -1.08 1.17
CA ILE A 48 2.96 -1.12 1.86
C ILE A 48 3.31 0.26 2.42
N GLU A 49 3.13 1.30 1.63
CA GLU A 49 3.38 2.66 2.14
C GLU A 49 2.44 2.99 3.30
N ALA A 50 1.17 2.61 3.20
CA ALA A 50 0.19 2.85 4.26
C ALA A 50 0.63 2.18 5.57
N GLU A 51 1.07 0.93 5.50
CA GLU A 51 1.53 0.19 6.67
C GLU A 51 2.78 0.83 7.27
N CYS A 52 3.76 1.18 6.44
CA CYS A 52 4.96 1.86 6.90
C CYS A 52 4.63 3.20 7.56
N ARG A 53 3.74 3.99 6.96
CA ARG A 53 3.32 5.28 7.52
C ARG A 53 2.66 5.12 8.87
N HIS A 54 1.83 4.08 9.02
CA HIS A 54 1.21 3.77 10.31
C HIS A 54 2.27 3.53 11.39
N PHE A 55 3.24 2.66 11.10
CA PHE A 55 4.28 2.35 12.08
C PHE A 55 5.25 3.50 12.34
N MET A 56 5.30 4.49 11.44
CA MET A 56 6.05 5.73 11.64
C MET A 56 5.26 6.76 12.46
N GLY A 57 3.99 6.47 12.77
CA GLY A 57 3.13 7.38 13.50
C GLY A 57 2.38 8.39 12.62
N ASP A 58 2.51 8.29 11.30
CA ASP A 58 1.83 9.18 10.37
C ASP A 58 0.47 8.59 9.98
N GLU A 59 -0.47 8.67 10.91
CA GLU A 59 -1.79 8.05 10.75
C GLU A 59 -2.62 8.72 9.66
N GLU A 60 -2.47 10.02 9.47
CA GLU A 60 -3.23 10.77 8.46
C GLU A 60 -2.88 10.29 7.05
N THR A 61 -1.59 10.23 6.73
CA THR A 61 -1.13 9.73 5.43
C THR A 61 -1.49 8.26 5.24
N SER A 62 -1.32 7.46 6.30
CA SER A 62 -1.69 6.05 6.28
C SER A 62 -3.16 5.87 5.91
N LYS A 63 -4.04 6.63 6.54
CA LYS A 63 -5.48 6.58 6.28
C LYS A 63 -5.80 6.90 4.81
N GLU A 64 -5.21 7.97 4.28
CA GLU A 64 -5.41 8.35 2.87
C GLU A 64 -4.98 7.22 1.93
N LEU A 65 -3.82 6.62 2.19
CA LEU A 65 -3.30 5.54 1.36
C LEU A 65 -4.18 4.30 1.40
N TYR A 66 -4.71 3.95 2.58
CA TYR A 66 -5.65 2.82 2.67
C TYR A 66 -6.93 3.09 1.89
N TYR A 67 -7.47 4.30 1.95
CA TYR A 67 -8.64 4.64 1.13
C TYR A 67 -8.35 4.55 -0.35
N GLN A 68 -7.22 5.09 -0.79
CA GLN A 68 -6.82 5.01 -2.21
C GLN A 68 -6.68 3.56 -2.67
N SER A 69 -6.00 2.74 -1.85
CA SER A 69 -5.79 1.34 -2.17
C SER A 69 -7.13 0.58 -2.22
N TYR A 70 -8.02 0.84 -1.28
CA TYR A 70 -9.34 0.21 -1.22
C TYR A 70 -10.15 0.49 -2.49
N TYR A 71 -10.27 1.77 -2.86
CA TYR A 71 -11.06 2.12 -4.04
C TYR A 71 -10.43 1.62 -5.33
N LEU A 72 -9.11 1.62 -5.41
CA LEU A 72 -8.42 1.08 -6.58
C LEU A 72 -8.65 -0.42 -6.71
N CYS A 73 -8.59 -1.17 -5.61
CA CYS A 73 -8.90 -2.60 -5.62
C CYS A 73 -10.32 -2.87 -6.12
N LYS A 74 -11.27 -2.02 -5.75
CA LYS A 74 -12.65 -2.16 -6.24
C LYS A 74 -12.74 -1.90 -7.74
N ILE A 75 -12.06 -0.87 -8.22
CA ILE A 75 -12.08 -0.51 -9.65
C ILE A 75 -11.50 -1.62 -10.50
N ILE A 76 -10.36 -2.18 -10.10
CA ILE A 76 -9.70 -3.24 -10.87
C ILE A 76 -10.18 -4.64 -10.49
N LYS A 77 -11.12 -4.74 -9.56
CA LYS A 77 -11.70 -6.01 -9.10
C LYS A 77 -10.67 -6.97 -8.51
N TYR A 78 -9.73 -6.43 -7.75
CA TYR A 78 -8.70 -7.22 -7.07
C TYR A 78 -9.19 -7.59 -5.67
N ASN A 79 -9.98 -8.67 -5.58
CA ASN A 79 -10.68 -9.04 -4.35
C ASN A 79 -9.75 -9.50 -3.23
N VAL A 80 -8.66 -10.21 -3.56
CA VAL A 80 -7.69 -10.65 -2.54
C VAL A 80 -7.03 -9.44 -1.88
N GLY A 81 -6.60 -8.46 -2.69
CA GLY A 81 -6.03 -7.23 -2.15
C GLY A 81 -7.03 -6.43 -1.34
N LEU A 82 -8.29 -6.41 -1.79
CA LEU A 82 -9.35 -5.71 -1.09
C LEU A 82 -9.50 -6.22 0.36
N GLU A 83 -9.51 -7.55 0.53
CA GLU A 83 -9.65 -8.15 1.86
C GLU A 83 -8.47 -7.84 2.77
N VAL A 84 -7.25 -7.87 2.23
CA VAL A 84 -6.05 -7.50 2.99
C VAL A 84 -6.14 -6.05 3.48
N ILE A 85 -6.52 -5.14 2.58
CA ILE A 85 -6.63 -3.71 2.90
C ILE A 85 -7.71 -3.47 3.96
N LYS A 86 -8.86 -4.12 3.83
CA LYS A 86 -9.94 -4.00 4.82
C LYS A 86 -9.47 -4.46 6.20
N GLN A 87 -8.76 -5.58 6.25
CA GLN A 87 -8.26 -6.14 7.51
C GLN A 87 -7.23 -5.22 8.17
N GLU A 88 -6.25 -4.74 7.41
CA GLU A 88 -5.21 -3.87 7.94
C GLU A 88 -5.76 -2.52 8.38
N ALA A 89 -6.62 -1.92 7.59
CA ALA A 89 -7.23 -0.64 7.94
C ALA A 89 -8.04 -0.74 9.22
N LYS A 90 -8.75 -1.84 9.41
CA LYS A 90 -9.49 -2.09 10.64
C LYS A 90 -8.56 -2.30 11.83
N GLU A 91 -7.53 -3.11 11.65
CA GLU A 91 -6.58 -3.45 12.71
C GLU A 91 -5.76 -2.24 13.17
N TYR A 92 -5.24 -1.46 12.21
CA TYR A 92 -4.31 -0.37 12.53
C TYR A 92 -5.02 0.95 12.80
N LEU A 93 -6.11 1.25 12.09
CA LEU A 93 -6.74 2.57 12.11
C LEU A 93 -8.20 2.53 12.55
N ASN A 94 -8.72 1.35 12.85
CA ASN A 94 -10.12 1.14 13.22
C ASN A 94 -11.10 1.68 12.16
N ILE A 95 -10.74 1.53 10.89
CA ILE A 95 -11.57 1.93 9.76
C ILE A 95 -12.37 0.73 9.28
N GLN A 96 -13.68 0.90 9.10
CA GLN A 96 -14.54 -0.09 8.48
C GLN A 96 -15.06 0.45 7.16
N PHE A 97 -14.70 -0.24 6.07
CA PHE A 97 -15.21 0.11 4.75
C PHE A 97 -16.57 -0.53 4.54
N GLU A 98 -17.49 0.23 3.98
CA GLU A 98 -18.80 -0.28 3.59
C GLU A 98 -18.73 -0.74 2.14
N ASP A 99 -19.15 -1.96 1.89
CA ASP A 99 -19.15 -2.53 0.54
C ASP A 99 -20.46 -2.26 -0.21
#